data_55e19398e39b30648442878237d554e1
#
_entry.id   55e19398e39b30648442878237d554e1
#
_cell.length_a   1.000
_cell.length_b   1.000
_cell.length_c   1.000
_cell.angle_alpha   90.00
_cell.angle_beta   90.00
_cell.angle_gamma   90.00
#
_symmetry.space_group_name_H-M   'P 1'
#
loop_
_entity.id
_entity.type
_entity.pdbx_description
1 polymer ?
#
loop_
_entity_poly.entity_id
_entity_poly.type
_entity_poly.pdbx_seq_one_letter_code
_entity_poly.pdbx_strand_id
1 'polypeptide(L)'
;YGRRRVGKTTLLQEFSKHTNAIFFPAREKNDALNLEDFSKTIQLYFDQQFISSFKSWEDAFVYIGNKIQDRTALIIDEFPYIIEENPSVKSLLQHAIDHSWKNKNIFLVLCGSSVSVMENEIMGRKSPLHDRQTATLEIIPFDYLESSNFFPNYSNEDKLIAYGILGGIPRYLEAFDADKSIGENIASKIIRNGSYLYEEPEN
;
A
#
# COMPACT_ATOMS: atom_id res chain seq x y z
N TYR A 1 3.71 -5.87 2.62
CA TYR A 1 2.35 -6.03 3.13
C TYR A 1 2.32 -5.70 4.63
N GLY A 2 1.16 -5.71 5.28
CA GLY A 2 1.00 -5.47 6.71
C GLY A 2 -0.37 -4.89 7.03
N ARG A 3 -0.71 -4.78 8.31
CA ARG A 3 -2.02 -4.31 8.77
C ARG A 3 -2.39 -2.93 8.22
N ARG A 4 -3.67 -2.59 8.27
CA ARG A 4 -4.13 -1.22 7.96
C ARG A 4 -3.45 -0.20 8.87
N ARG A 5 -3.20 1.01 8.35
CA ARG A 5 -2.70 2.19 9.09
C ARG A 5 -1.25 2.13 9.59
N VAL A 6 -0.49 1.09 9.20
CA VAL A 6 0.96 0.98 9.53
C VAL A 6 1.89 1.77 8.60
N GLY A 7 1.34 2.59 7.67
CA GLY A 7 2.15 3.48 6.84
C GLY A 7 2.61 2.90 5.50
N LYS A 8 2.10 1.75 5.03
CA LYS A 8 2.48 1.13 3.74
C LYS A 8 2.41 2.08 2.55
N THR A 9 1.23 2.68 2.33
CA THR A 9 1.00 3.63 1.24
C THR A 9 1.92 4.84 1.33
N THR A 10 2.14 5.38 2.52
CA THR A 10 3.05 6.51 2.76
C THR A 10 4.48 6.15 2.38
N LEU A 11 4.95 4.96 2.79
CA LEU A 11 6.28 4.46 2.43
C LEU A 11 6.43 4.30 0.90
N LEU A 12 5.42 3.74 0.23
CA LEU A 12 5.43 3.56 -1.22
C LEU A 12 5.38 4.90 -1.97
N GLN A 13 4.59 5.86 -1.47
CA GLN A 13 4.55 7.21 -2.03
C GLN A 13 5.89 7.94 -1.86
N GLU A 14 6.54 7.81 -0.71
CA GLU A 14 7.86 8.38 -0.48
C GLU A 14 8.91 7.74 -1.41
N PHE A 15 8.91 6.42 -1.53
CA PHE A 15 9.77 5.71 -2.50
C PHE A 15 9.56 6.20 -3.92
N SER A 16 8.31 6.45 -4.32
CA SER A 16 7.94 6.91 -5.67
C SER A 16 8.50 8.29 -6.01
N LYS A 17 8.78 9.14 -5.03
CA LYS A 17 9.38 10.47 -5.26
C LYS A 17 10.85 10.39 -5.68
N HIS A 18 11.52 9.29 -5.36
CA HIS A 18 12.95 9.10 -5.56
C HIS A 18 13.28 8.10 -6.68
N THR A 19 12.28 7.63 -7.43
CA THR A 19 12.45 6.68 -8.52
C THR A 19 11.43 6.91 -9.62
N ASN A 20 11.72 6.41 -10.83
CA ASN A 20 10.70 6.36 -11.86
C ASN A 20 9.65 5.34 -11.43
N ALA A 21 8.44 5.80 -11.15
CA ALA A 21 7.39 4.95 -10.62
C ALA A 21 6.03 5.21 -11.26
N ILE A 22 5.35 4.11 -11.59
CA ILE A 22 3.92 4.08 -11.86
C ILE A 22 3.25 3.63 -10.58
N PHE A 23 2.51 4.52 -9.92
CA PHE A 23 1.84 4.24 -8.66
C PHE A 23 0.33 4.14 -8.91
N PHE A 24 -0.22 2.95 -8.71
CA PHE A 24 -1.64 2.69 -8.85
C PHE A 24 -2.25 2.23 -7.51
N PRO A 25 -3.11 3.04 -6.87
CA PRO A 25 -3.88 2.62 -5.71
C PRO A 25 -5.19 1.96 -6.17
N ALA A 26 -5.26 0.65 -6.09
CA ALA A 26 -6.50 -0.08 -6.34
C ALA A 26 -7.54 0.23 -5.25
N ARG A 27 -8.81 0.11 -5.59
CA ARG A 27 -9.92 0.42 -4.69
C ARG A 27 -10.92 -0.72 -4.67
N GLU A 28 -11.74 -0.76 -3.64
CA GLU A 28 -12.91 -1.62 -3.56
C GLU A 28 -13.95 -1.21 -4.63
N LYS A 29 -13.79 -1.77 -5.81
CA LYS A 29 -14.57 -1.53 -7.02
C LYS A 29 -14.57 -2.80 -7.86
N ASN A 30 -15.53 -2.93 -8.77
CA ASN A 30 -15.51 -4.02 -9.73
C ASN A 30 -14.26 -3.98 -10.64
N ASP A 31 -13.96 -5.12 -11.26
CA ASP A 31 -12.78 -5.32 -12.11
C ASP A 31 -12.67 -4.28 -13.23
N ALA A 32 -13.77 -4.00 -13.93
CA ALA A 32 -13.78 -3.07 -15.07
C ALA A 32 -13.39 -1.63 -14.66
N LEU A 33 -13.87 -1.17 -13.51
CA LEU A 33 -13.54 0.16 -13.00
C LEU A 33 -12.11 0.25 -12.48
N ASN A 34 -11.57 -0.83 -11.87
CA ASN A 34 -10.15 -0.87 -11.50
C ASN A 34 -9.26 -0.87 -12.75
N LEU A 35 -9.61 -1.64 -13.78
CA LEU A 35 -8.88 -1.64 -15.05
C LEU A 35 -8.94 -0.28 -15.76
N GLU A 36 -10.08 0.41 -15.71
CA GLU A 36 -10.22 1.77 -16.25
C GLU A 36 -9.28 2.76 -15.53
N ASP A 37 -9.29 2.76 -14.18
CA ASP A 37 -8.44 3.64 -13.39
C ASP A 37 -6.94 3.29 -13.58
N PHE A 38 -6.60 1.99 -13.69
CA PHE A 38 -5.26 1.55 -14.02
C PHE A 38 -4.83 2.05 -15.40
N SER A 39 -5.72 1.94 -16.39
CA SER A 39 -5.46 2.42 -17.76
C SER A 39 -5.14 3.92 -17.78
N LYS A 40 -5.93 4.73 -17.04
CA LYS A 40 -5.68 6.17 -16.89
C LYS A 40 -4.29 6.44 -16.27
N THR A 41 -3.94 5.70 -15.22
CA THR A 41 -2.64 5.84 -14.55
C THR A 41 -1.48 5.55 -15.51
N ILE A 42 -1.57 4.48 -16.28
CA ILE A 42 -0.55 4.09 -17.27
C ILE A 42 -0.43 5.13 -18.38
N GLN A 43 -1.55 5.60 -18.90
CA GLN A 43 -1.57 6.60 -19.97
C GLN A 43 -0.97 7.94 -19.51
N LEU A 44 -1.30 8.38 -18.30
CA LEU A 44 -0.71 9.59 -17.71
C LEU A 44 0.80 9.47 -17.55
N TYR A 45 1.29 8.34 -17.09
CA TYR A 45 2.73 8.11 -16.92
C TYR A 45 3.49 8.20 -18.25
N PHE A 46 2.91 7.67 -19.34
CA PHE A 46 3.55 7.69 -20.66
C PHE A 46 3.20 8.95 -21.50
N ASP A 47 2.57 9.94 -20.89
CA ASP A 47 2.16 11.19 -21.56
C ASP A 47 1.35 10.94 -22.84
N GLN A 48 0.50 9.90 -22.83
CA GLN A 48 -0.37 9.58 -23.94
C GLN A 48 -1.70 10.34 -23.82
N GLN A 49 -2.10 11.01 -24.88
CA GLN A 49 -3.46 11.54 -24.97
C GLN A 49 -4.47 10.39 -24.90
N PHE A 50 -5.55 10.61 -24.17
CA PHE A 50 -6.57 9.65 -23.82
C PHE A 50 -7.04 8.83 -25.03
N ILE A 51 -6.54 7.62 -25.14
CA ILE A 51 -7.07 6.53 -25.94
C ILE A 51 -7.96 5.72 -24.97
N SER A 52 -8.99 5.04 -25.45
CA SER A 52 -9.88 4.20 -24.61
C SER A 52 -9.09 3.35 -23.60
N SER A 53 -9.75 2.97 -22.50
CA SER A 53 -9.18 2.02 -21.50
C SER A 53 -8.70 0.74 -22.17
N PHE A 54 -7.72 0.07 -21.57
CA PHE A 54 -7.32 -1.27 -22.00
C PHE A 54 -8.53 -2.22 -21.97
N LYS A 55 -8.58 -3.15 -22.91
CA LYS A 55 -9.70 -4.13 -23.00
C LYS A 55 -9.55 -5.22 -21.92
N SER A 56 -8.33 -5.46 -21.48
CA SER A 56 -8.00 -6.49 -20.48
C SER A 56 -6.75 -6.10 -19.68
N TRP A 57 -6.55 -6.73 -18.52
CA TRP A 57 -5.31 -6.65 -17.75
C TRP A 57 -4.12 -7.15 -18.55
N GLU A 58 -4.31 -8.18 -19.40
CA GLU A 58 -3.25 -8.70 -20.27
C GLU A 58 -2.77 -7.64 -21.25
N ASP A 59 -3.69 -6.94 -21.93
CA ASP A 59 -3.35 -5.85 -22.84
C ASP A 59 -2.54 -4.75 -22.12
N ALA A 60 -2.97 -4.42 -20.90
CA ALA A 60 -2.29 -3.42 -20.08
C ALA A 60 -0.87 -3.86 -19.70
N PHE A 61 -0.68 -5.10 -19.28
CA PHE A 61 0.65 -5.63 -18.91
C PHE A 61 1.58 -5.75 -20.12
N VAL A 62 1.07 -6.20 -21.26
CA VAL A 62 1.82 -6.25 -22.53
C VAL A 62 2.23 -4.83 -22.96
N TYR A 63 1.32 -3.87 -22.88
CA TYR A 63 1.61 -2.47 -23.19
C TYR A 63 2.73 -1.91 -22.33
N ILE A 64 2.69 -2.12 -21.01
CA ILE A 64 3.72 -1.70 -20.05
C ILE A 64 5.08 -2.31 -20.45
N GLY A 65 5.12 -3.62 -20.70
CA GLY A 65 6.34 -4.32 -21.11
C GLY A 65 6.95 -3.78 -22.41
N ASN A 66 6.12 -3.33 -23.34
CA ASN A 66 6.58 -2.75 -24.61
C ASN A 66 7.05 -1.30 -24.48
N LYS A 67 6.51 -0.55 -23.52
CA LYS A 67 6.80 0.89 -23.36
C LYS A 67 7.96 1.17 -22.40
N ILE A 68 8.14 0.36 -21.36
CA ILE A 68 9.22 0.56 -20.38
C ILE A 68 10.57 0.26 -21.01
N GLN A 69 11.46 1.25 -21.00
CA GLN A 69 12.85 1.16 -21.42
C GLN A 69 13.79 1.28 -20.22
N ASP A 70 13.59 2.29 -19.39
CA ASP A 70 14.37 2.55 -18.19
C ASP A 70 13.83 1.78 -16.99
N ARG A 71 14.66 1.68 -15.94
CA ARG A 71 14.24 1.05 -14.69
C ARG A 71 13.05 1.82 -14.09
N THR A 72 11.91 1.14 -14.04
CA THR A 72 10.64 1.71 -13.59
C THR A 72 9.99 0.80 -12.55
N ALA A 73 9.57 1.37 -11.44
CA ALA A 73 8.75 0.67 -10.46
C ALA A 73 7.28 0.70 -10.88
N LEU A 74 6.65 -0.46 -11.01
CA LEU A 74 5.21 -0.60 -11.10
C LEU A 74 4.68 -0.98 -9.72
N ILE A 75 4.02 -0.06 -9.07
CA ILE A 75 3.49 -0.23 -7.71
C ILE A 75 1.98 -0.35 -7.81
N ILE A 76 1.46 -1.49 -7.35
CA ILE A 76 0.01 -1.72 -7.22
C ILE A 76 -0.29 -1.81 -5.73
N ASP A 77 -0.79 -0.72 -5.17
CA ASP A 77 -1.21 -0.65 -3.77
C ASP A 77 -2.63 -1.19 -3.64
N GLU A 78 -2.92 -1.87 -2.55
CA GLU A 78 -4.17 -2.62 -2.28
C GLU A 78 -4.54 -3.61 -3.39
N PHE A 79 -3.55 -4.35 -3.91
CA PHE A 79 -3.72 -5.40 -4.91
C PHE A 79 -4.79 -6.46 -4.56
N PRO A 80 -5.04 -6.80 -3.27
CA PRO A 80 -6.16 -7.64 -2.88
C PRO A 80 -7.50 -7.28 -3.51
N TYR A 81 -7.86 -5.99 -3.62
CA TYR A 81 -9.12 -5.58 -4.24
C TYR A 81 -9.27 -5.98 -5.71
N ILE A 82 -8.15 -6.08 -6.43
CA ILE A 82 -8.18 -6.52 -7.82
C ILE A 82 -8.43 -8.01 -7.90
N ILE A 83 -7.71 -8.81 -7.10
CA ILE A 83 -7.80 -10.28 -7.18
C ILE A 83 -9.06 -10.85 -6.54
N GLU A 84 -9.69 -10.12 -5.63
CA GLU A 84 -11.00 -10.47 -5.08
C GLU A 84 -12.09 -10.43 -6.17
N GLU A 85 -12.04 -9.41 -7.02
CA GLU A 85 -12.98 -9.25 -8.15
C GLU A 85 -12.59 -10.11 -9.37
N ASN A 86 -11.28 -10.24 -9.63
CA ASN A 86 -10.77 -11.00 -10.77
C ASN A 86 -9.55 -11.85 -10.40
N PRO A 87 -9.76 -13.06 -9.86
CA PRO A 87 -8.65 -13.95 -9.48
C PRO A 87 -7.69 -14.31 -10.62
N SER A 88 -8.13 -14.19 -11.89
CA SER A 88 -7.30 -14.50 -13.06
C SER A 88 -6.13 -13.52 -13.25
N VAL A 89 -6.23 -12.31 -12.67
CA VAL A 89 -5.16 -11.30 -12.77
C VAL A 89 -3.82 -11.82 -12.23
N LYS A 90 -3.84 -12.70 -11.23
CA LYS A 90 -2.62 -13.36 -10.73
C LYS A 90 -1.90 -14.16 -11.82
N SER A 91 -2.65 -14.93 -12.62
CA SER A 91 -2.09 -15.72 -13.71
C SER A 91 -1.66 -14.86 -14.89
N LEU A 92 -2.42 -13.80 -15.20
CA LEU A 92 -2.06 -12.84 -16.24
C LEU A 92 -0.76 -12.10 -15.89
N LEU A 93 -0.62 -11.72 -14.62
CA LEU A 93 0.60 -11.07 -14.12
C LEU A 93 1.79 -12.04 -14.12
N GLN A 94 1.58 -13.31 -13.72
CA GLN A 94 2.57 -14.36 -13.87
C GLN A 94 3.06 -14.48 -15.31
N HIS A 95 2.13 -14.57 -16.27
CA HIS A 95 2.45 -14.68 -17.69
C HIS A 95 3.25 -13.47 -18.18
N ALA A 96 2.87 -12.27 -17.75
CA ALA A 96 3.60 -11.05 -18.06
C ALA A 96 5.05 -11.10 -17.53
N ILE A 97 5.25 -11.50 -16.29
CA ILE A 97 6.58 -11.64 -15.66
C ILE A 97 7.44 -12.66 -16.42
N ASP A 98 6.87 -13.82 -16.71
CA ASP A 98 7.61 -14.93 -17.30
C ASP A 98 7.97 -14.69 -18.79
N HIS A 99 7.20 -13.88 -19.50
CA HIS A 99 7.33 -13.66 -20.94
C HIS A 99 7.61 -12.20 -21.32
N SER A 100 6.61 -11.33 -21.24
CA SER A 100 6.70 -9.96 -21.76
C SER A 100 7.67 -9.06 -20.97
N TRP A 101 7.88 -9.34 -19.68
CA TRP A 101 8.73 -8.56 -18.81
C TRP A 101 10.10 -9.19 -18.51
N LYS A 102 10.34 -10.42 -18.95
CA LYS A 102 11.52 -11.22 -18.59
C LYS A 102 12.86 -10.49 -18.72
N ASN A 103 13.00 -9.61 -19.71
CA ASN A 103 14.23 -8.84 -19.97
C ASN A 103 13.98 -7.33 -19.85
N LYS A 104 12.97 -6.93 -19.10
CA LYS A 104 12.61 -5.53 -18.92
C LYS A 104 13.02 -5.02 -17.53
N ASN A 105 13.31 -3.76 -17.46
CA ASN A 105 13.71 -3.09 -16.22
C ASN A 105 12.49 -2.70 -15.36
N ILE A 106 11.57 -3.66 -15.17
CA ILE A 106 10.37 -3.46 -14.36
C ILE A 106 10.62 -3.98 -12.95
N PHE A 107 10.43 -3.13 -11.95
CA PHE A 107 10.42 -3.49 -10.54
C PHE A 107 8.97 -3.51 -10.06
N LEU A 108 8.37 -4.70 -10.00
CA LEU A 108 6.98 -4.85 -9.57
C LEU A 108 6.88 -4.86 -8.03
N VAL A 109 6.00 -4.03 -7.49
CA VAL A 109 5.65 -4.00 -6.07
C VAL A 109 4.14 -4.24 -5.93
N LEU A 110 3.77 -5.32 -5.25
CA LEU A 110 2.40 -5.62 -4.87
C LEU A 110 2.24 -5.36 -3.38
N CYS A 111 1.32 -4.49 -3.01
CA CYS A 111 1.04 -4.13 -1.64
C CYS A 111 -0.42 -4.41 -1.28
N GLY A 112 -0.68 -4.73 -0.02
CA GLY A 112 -2.03 -4.94 0.48
C GLY A 112 -2.11 -4.89 2.00
N SER A 113 -3.27 -4.48 2.50
CA SER A 113 -3.57 -4.41 3.93
C SER A 113 -4.21 -5.70 4.48
N SER A 114 -4.75 -6.54 3.62
CA SER A 114 -5.26 -7.86 4.00
C SER A 114 -4.10 -8.85 4.10
N VAL A 115 -3.57 -9.04 5.32
CA VAL A 115 -2.42 -9.93 5.58
C VAL A 115 -2.72 -11.35 5.10
N SER A 116 -3.90 -11.88 5.43
CA SER A 116 -4.29 -13.23 5.03
C SER A 116 -4.36 -13.42 3.51
N VAL A 117 -4.86 -12.43 2.78
CA VAL A 117 -4.90 -12.48 1.31
C VAL A 117 -3.48 -12.40 0.73
N MET A 118 -2.64 -11.51 1.26
CA MET A 118 -1.25 -11.41 0.81
C MET A 118 -0.48 -12.72 1.04
N GLU A 119 -0.62 -13.33 2.21
CA GLU A 119 0.08 -14.57 2.56
C GLU A 119 -0.45 -15.79 1.81
N ASN A 120 -1.76 -15.95 1.71
CA ASN A 120 -2.35 -17.16 1.15
C ASN A 120 -2.50 -17.09 -0.38
N GLU A 121 -2.99 -15.93 -0.91
CA GLU A 121 -3.37 -15.80 -2.31
C GLU A 121 -2.24 -15.29 -3.20
N ILE A 122 -1.27 -14.55 -2.64
CA ILE A 122 -0.16 -13.97 -3.42
C ILE A 122 1.14 -14.71 -3.13
N MET A 123 1.52 -14.88 -1.87
CA MET A 123 2.77 -15.52 -1.46
C MET A 123 2.63 -17.05 -1.27
N GLY A 124 1.40 -17.54 -1.12
CA GLY A 124 1.13 -18.96 -0.85
C GLY A 124 1.61 -19.89 -1.97
N ARG A 125 1.99 -21.12 -1.62
CA ARG A 125 2.54 -22.12 -2.55
C ARG A 125 1.65 -22.44 -3.77
N LYS A 126 0.35 -22.22 -3.65
CA LYS A 126 -0.62 -22.43 -4.75
C LYS A 126 -0.79 -21.20 -5.65
N SER A 127 -0.21 -20.07 -5.27
CA SER A 127 -0.29 -18.85 -6.05
C SER A 127 0.54 -18.95 -7.32
N PRO A 128 0.03 -18.48 -8.45
CA PRO A 128 0.84 -18.29 -9.66
C PRO A 128 2.07 -17.41 -9.45
N LEU A 129 2.04 -16.54 -8.45
CA LEU A 129 3.10 -15.56 -8.16
C LEU A 129 4.15 -16.07 -7.15
N HIS A 130 3.96 -17.25 -6.54
CA HIS A 130 4.78 -17.75 -5.43
C HIS A 130 6.29 -17.72 -5.74
N ASP A 131 6.72 -18.29 -6.86
CA ASP A 131 8.15 -18.42 -7.22
C ASP A 131 8.70 -17.17 -7.97
N ARG A 132 7.94 -16.09 -8.07
CA ARG A 132 8.32 -14.87 -8.79
C ARG A 132 8.66 -13.72 -7.86
N GLN A 133 8.54 -13.95 -6.57
CA GLN A 133 8.91 -12.99 -5.55
C GLN A 133 10.43 -12.96 -5.37
N THR A 134 11.02 -11.78 -5.40
CA THR A 134 12.45 -11.58 -5.11
C THR A 134 12.67 -11.14 -3.67
N ALA A 135 11.69 -10.52 -3.05
CA ALA A 135 11.69 -10.11 -1.65
C ALA A 135 10.27 -9.95 -1.12
N THR A 136 10.13 -10.09 0.17
CA THR A 136 8.89 -9.84 0.90
C THR A 136 9.21 -8.94 2.09
N LEU A 137 8.43 -7.87 2.24
CA LEU A 137 8.58 -6.93 3.34
C LEU A 137 7.24 -6.84 4.10
N GLU A 138 7.26 -7.26 5.35
CA GLU A 138 6.16 -7.02 6.27
C GLU A 138 6.37 -5.69 6.98
N ILE A 139 5.40 -4.79 6.85
CA ILE A 139 5.40 -3.51 7.57
C ILE A 139 4.62 -3.72 8.86
N ILE A 140 5.37 -3.68 9.96
CA ILE A 140 4.83 -3.82 11.31
C ILE A 140 4.67 -2.44 11.98
N PRO A 141 3.86 -2.33 13.05
CA PRO A 141 3.82 -1.11 13.86
C PRO A 141 5.21 -0.75 14.39
N PHE A 142 5.45 0.53 14.58
CA PHE A 142 6.68 1.03 15.21
C PHE A 142 6.87 0.49 16.62
N ASP A 143 8.11 0.29 17.01
CA ASP A 143 8.44 0.02 18.40
C ASP A 143 8.33 1.28 19.27
N TYR A 144 8.64 1.14 20.56
CA TYR A 144 8.61 2.27 21.50
C TYR A 144 9.57 3.40 21.09
N LEU A 145 10.79 3.05 20.66
CA LEU A 145 11.82 4.05 20.33
C LEU A 145 11.43 4.83 19.07
N GLU A 146 10.96 4.12 18.06
CA GLU A 146 10.46 4.72 16.81
C GLU A 146 9.24 5.60 17.07
N SER A 147 8.27 5.11 17.86
CA SER A 147 7.06 5.84 18.23
C SER A 147 7.36 7.09 19.06
N SER A 148 8.39 7.07 19.87
CA SER A 148 8.79 8.21 20.71
C SER A 148 9.21 9.43 19.90
N ASN A 149 9.61 9.25 18.63
CA ASN A 149 9.97 10.35 17.74
C ASN A 149 8.77 11.24 17.35
N PHE A 150 7.55 10.74 17.47
CA PHE A 150 6.34 11.53 17.23
C PHE A 150 6.10 12.58 18.32
N PHE A 151 6.71 12.38 19.50
CA PHE A 151 6.51 13.23 20.69
C PHE A 151 7.86 13.76 21.24
N PRO A 152 8.59 14.60 20.50
CA PRO A 152 9.94 15.00 20.89
C PRO A 152 9.96 15.77 22.22
N ASN A 153 8.89 16.53 22.53
CA ASN A 153 8.79 17.37 23.73
C ASN A 153 8.20 16.64 24.96
N TYR A 154 7.73 15.40 24.83
CA TYR A 154 7.17 14.64 25.94
C TYR A 154 8.28 14.11 26.86
N SER A 155 7.96 14.01 28.14
CA SER A 155 8.79 13.26 29.07
C SER A 155 8.85 11.77 28.69
N ASN A 156 9.85 11.02 29.19
CA ASN A 156 9.91 9.59 28.94
C ASN A 156 8.69 8.84 29.48
N GLU A 157 8.11 9.31 30.59
CA GLU A 157 6.89 8.77 31.17
C GLU A 157 5.69 9.00 30.24
N ASP A 158 5.49 10.25 29.73
CA ASP A 158 4.41 10.56 28.82
C ASP A 158 4.55 9.81 27.48
N LYS A 159 5.78 9.64 26.97
CA LYS A 159 6.05 8.81 25.77
C LYS A 159 5.65 7.37 25.99
N LEU A 160 5.95 6.82 27.16
CA LEU A 160 5.56 5.44 27.50
C LEU A 160 4.04 5.31 27.62
N ILE A 161 3.36 6.28 28.23
CA ILE A 161 1.90 6.32 28.32
C ILE A 161 1.30 6.43 26.91
N ALA A 162 1.80 7.34 26.06
CA ALA A 162 1.32 7.49 24.68
C ALA A 162 1.47 6.20 23.89
N TYR A 163 2.64 5.52 23.98
CA TYR A 163 2.87 4.24 23.35
C TYR A 163 1.94 3.14 23.86
N GLY A 164 1.72 3.09 25.18
CA GLY A 164 0.80 2.12 25.81
C GLY A 164 -0.65 2.27 25.35
N ILE A 165 -1.06 3.50 25.00
CA ILE A 165 -2.42 3.82 24.54
C ILE A 165 -2.57 3.63 23.02
N LEU A 166 -1.62 4.14 22.24
CA LEU A 166 -1.71 4.23 20.77
C LEU A 166 -1.05 3.04 20.06
N GLY A 167 -0.21 2.30 20.76
CA GLY A 167 0.69 1.34 20.14
C GLY A 167 1.67 2.03 19.20
N GLY A 168 2.26 1.28 18.29
CA GLY A 168 3.18 1.80 17.28
C GLY A 168 2.52 2.10 15.93
N ILE A 169 1.20 2.29 15.87
CA ILE A 169 0.50 2.53 14.60
C ILE A 169 0.64 4.00 14.22
N PRO A 170 1.35 4.34 13.12
CA PRO A 170 1.64 5.73 12.74
C PRO A 170 0.40 6.63 12.73
N ARG A 171 -0.69 6.13 12.15
CA ARG A 171 -1.94 6.88 12.05
C ARG A 171 -2.55 7.26 13.41
N TYR A 172 -2.32 6.44 14.45
CA TYR A 172 -2.77 6.75 15.80
C TYR A 172 -1.81 7.73 16.49
N LEU A 173 -0.52 7.54 16.28
CA LEU A 173 0.49 8.47 16.81
C LEU A 173 0.28 9.89 16.27
N GLU A 174 -0.02 10.04 14.96
CA GLU A 174 -0.36 11.31 14.32
C GLU A 174 -1.65 11.96 14.84
N ALA A 175 -2.55 11.19 15.46
CA ALA A 175 -3.79 11.74 15.99
C ALA A 175 -3.57 12.58 17.27
N PHE A 176 -2.49 12.32 18.00
CA PHE A 176 -2.10 13.14 19.15
C PHE A 176 -1.36 14.38 18.68
N ASP A 177 -1.62 15.49 19.35
CA ASP A 177 -0.94 16.76 19.15
C ASP A 177 0.29 16.81 20.07
N ALA A 178 1.48 16.80 19.50
CA ALA A 178 2.75 16.75 20.24
C ALA A 178 2.99 18.02 21.12
N ASP A 179 2.28 19.11 20.85
CA ASP A 179 2.38 20.38 21.61
C ASP A 179 1.41 20.45 22.80
N LYS A 180 0.51 19.45 22.92
CA LYS A 180 -0.43 19.32 24.04
C LYS A 180 0.04 18.29 25.04
N SER A 181 -0.38 18.46 26.29
CA SER A 181 -0.15 17.46 27.32
C SER A 181 -0.83 16.13 26.98
N ILE A 182 -0.31 15.03 27.54
CA ILE A 182 -0.88 13.69 27.36
C ILE A 182 -2.34 13.65 27.84
N GLY A 183 -2.68 14.33 28.92
CA GLY A 183 -4.05 14.40 29.45
C GLY A 183 -5.03 15.10 28.51
N GLU A 184 -4.63 16.22 27.88
CA GLU A 184 -5.43 16.95 26.89
C GLU A 184 -5.67 16.11 25.64
N ASN A 185 -4.65 15.39 25.19
CA ASN A 185 -4.78 14.48 24.06
C ASN A 185 -5.74 13.32 24.36
N ILE A 186 -5.60 12.68 25.52
CA ILE A 186 -6.50 11.60 25.94
C ILE A 186 -7.95 12.11 25.99
N ALA A 187 -8.18 13.24 26.65
CA ALA A 187 -9.52 13.82 26.78
C ALA A 187 -10.16 14.15 25.41
N SER A 188 -9.39 14.75 24.50
CA SER A 188 -9.90 15.25 23.22
C SER A 188 -9.93 14.22 22.10
N LYS A 189 -9.06 13.21 22.12
CA LYS A 189 -8.87 12.27 20.99
C LYS A 189 -9.40 10.86 21.28
N ILE A 190 -9.48 10.49 22.58
CA ILE A 190 -9.89 9.13 22.98
C ILE A 190 -11.24 9.16 23.70
N ILE A 191 -11.40 10.03 24.71
CA ILE A 191 -12.61 10.01 25.57
C ILE A 191 -13.78 10.75 24.93
N ARG A 192 -13.49 11.79 24.15
CA ARG A 192 -14.53 12.61 23.54
C ARG A 192 -15.32 11.80 22.52
N ASN A 193 -16.63 11.68 22.71
CA ASN A 193 -17.55 11.05 21.77
C ASN A 193 -17.43 11.68 20.36
N GLY A 194 -17.37 10.85 19.31
CA GLY A 194 -17.18 11.27 17.94
C GLY A 194 -15.74 11.66 17.58
N SER A 195 -14.76 11.45 18.47
CA SER A 195 -13.36 11.58 18.12
C SER A 195 -12.85 10.32 17.40
N TYR A 196 -11.86 10.51 16.53
CA TYR A 196 -11.36 9.43 15.68
C TYR A 196 -10.93 8.16 16.43
N LEU A 197 -10.21 8.30 17.54
CA LEU A 197 -9.75 7.14 18.32
C LEU A 197 -10.83 6.58 19.27
N TYR A 198 -11.89 7.33 19.55
CA TYR A 198 -13.02 6.84 20.34
C TYR A 198 -13.78 5.72 19.61
N GLU A 199 -13.98 5.89 18.30
CA GLU A 199 -14.75 4.96 17.46
C GLU A 199 -13.88 3.83 16.86
N GLU A 200 -12.56 3.95 16.99
CA GLU A 200 -11.61 3.02 16.36
C GLU A 200 -11.73 1.55 16.79
N PRO A 201 -12.04 1.21 18.07
CA PRO A 201 -12.22 -0.18 18.47
C PRO A 201 -13.41 -0.89 17.81
N GLU A 202 -14.34 -0.14 17.22
CA GLU A 202 -15.55 -0.66 16.56
C GLU A 202 -15.33 -0.89 15.05
N ASN A 203 -14.19 -0.45 14.49
CA ASN A 203 -13.81 -0.56 13.09
C ASN A 203 -12.65 -1.54 12.89
#